data_24fab966869601c4cfac6ecec4e62520
#
_entry.id   24fab966869601c4cfac6ecec4e62520
#
_cell.length_a   1.000
_cell.length_b   1.000
_cell.length_c   1.000
_cell.angle_alpha   90.00
_cell.angle_beta   90.00
_cell.angle_gamma   90.00
#
_symmetry.space_group_name_H-M   'P 1'
#
loop_
_entity.id
_entity.type
_entity.pdbx_description
1 polymer ?
#
loop_
_entity_poly.entity_id
_entity_poly.type
_entity_poly.pdbx_seq_one_letter_code
_entity_poly.pdbx_strand_id
1 'polypeptide(L)'
;MIPTHNLYFRSATTLWFLVSCLLLASCVQKPVKVSEAERKAQDSIVSSVSGLDSLVKLQKRMEHEGNLLGSIVAYRELGKRVRNDSQFDDALRFHSEGLTQAEALGDTLEVVQALNNIGTDYRRMGVLDMAQDYHYRAWTICREYSDTSYAARKSRVVSLNGLGNIYLTLGNYERADSALRLALEGERELNSPLG
;
A
#
# COMPACT_ATOMS: atom_id res chain seq x y z
N MET A 1 1.41 32.30 -64.95
CA MET A 1 1.72 32.92 -63.67
C MET A 1 0.93 32.17 -62.57
N ILE A 2 1.58 31.31 -61.86
CA ILE A 2 1.00 30.54 -60.71
C ILE A 2 1.78 30.98 -59.46
N PRO A 3 1.15 31.48 -58.43
CA PRO A 3 1.87 31.91 -57.25
C PRO A 3 2.21 30.69 -56.32
N THR A 4 3.48 30.51 -56.09
CA THR A 4 4.05 29.64 -55.08
C THR A 4 4.01 30.34 -53.72
N HIS A 5 3.04 30.01 -52.84
CA HIS A 5 3.12 30.29 -51.40
C HIS A 5 2.33 29.26 -50.64
N ASN A 6 3.03 28.50 -49.84
CA ASN A 6 2.67 27.91 -48.52
C ASN A 6 3.23 26.49 -48.33
N LEU A 7 4.52 26.41 -48.00
CA LEU A 7 5.13 25.14 -47.57
C LEU A 7 5.95 25.25 -46.25
N TYR A 8 5.82 26.36 -45.49
CA TYR A 8 6.65 26.55 -44.30
C TYR A 8 5.89 26.56 -42.95
N PHE A 9 4.58 26.25 -42.92
CA PHE A 9 3.82 26.32 -41.67
C PHE A 9 3.44 24.97 -41.05
N ARG A 10 3.92 23.83 -41.60
CA ARG A 10 3.55 22.49 -41.09
C ARG A 10 4.59 21.81 -40.20
N SER A 11 5.80 22.37 -40.06
CA SER A 11 6.88 21.69 -39.31
C SER A 11 7.01 22.10 -37.83
N ALA A 12 6.51 23.30 -37.46
CA ALA A 12 6.67 23.79 -36.08
C ALA A 12 5.68 23.17 -35.08
N THR A 13 4.44 22.90 -35.50
CA THR A 13 3.40 22.34 -34.61
C THR A 13 3.60 20.86 -34.31
N THR A 14 4.13 20.08 -35.28
CA THR A 14 4.44 18.66 -35.06
C THR A 14 5.64 18.46 -34.14
N LEU A 15 6.62 19.35 -34.16
CA LEU A 15 7.78 19.28 -33.29
C LEU A 15 7.41 19.59 -31.81
N TRP A 16 6.49 20.52 -31.58
CA TRP A 16 5.99 20.83 -30.23
C TRP A 16 5.18 19.69 -29.61
N PHE A 17 4.38 18.95 -30.40
CA PHE A 17 3.64 17.78 -29.92
C PHE A 17 4.56 16.61 -29.54
N LEU A 18 5.63 16.37 -30.30
CA LEU A 18 6.61 15.32 -30.02
C LEU A 18 7.45 15.63 -28.75
N VAL A 19 7.83 16.88 -28.54
CA VAL A 19 8.56 17.31 -27.34
C VAL A 19 7.67 17.25 -26.10
N SER A 20 6.38 17.61 -26.22
CA SER A 20 5.41 17.50 -25.12
C SER A 20 5.13 16.05 -24.73
N CYS A 21 5.06 15.12 -25.67
CA CYS A 21 4.89 13.68 -25.38
C CYS A 21 6.15 13.05 -24.74
N LEU A 22 7.35 13.52 -25.09
CA LEU A 22 8.60 13.05 -24.49
C LEU A 22 8.78 13.51 -23.05
N LEU A 23 8.22 14.66 -22.66
CA LEU A 23 8.26 15.15 -21.28
C LEU A 23 7.26 14.45 -20.35
N LEU A 24 6.20 13.79 -20.87
CA LEU A 24 5.24 13.01 -20.09
C LEU A 24 5.68 11.56 -19.86
N ALA A 25 6.70 11.08 -20.58
CA ALA A 25 7.18 9.70 -20.47
C ALA A 25 8.24 9.46 -19.37
N SER A 26 8.65 10.49 -18.60
CA SER A 26 9.80 10.37 -17.71
C SER A 26 9.50 10.35 -16.21
N CYS A 27 8.27 10.09 -15.78
CA CYS A 27 7.95 9.92 -14.36
C CYS A 27 7.42 8.53 -14.02
N VAL A 28 7.98 7.47 -14.59
CA VAL A 28 7.88 6.15 -13.96
C VAL A 28 8.98 6.13 -12.90
N GLN A 29 8.63 6.55 -11.70
CA GLN A 29 9.51 6.46 -10.55
C GLN A 29 9.88 4.99 -10.36
N LYS A 30 11.19 4.67 -10.44
CA LYS A 30 11.63 3.29 -10.19
C LYS A 30 11.22 2.92 -8.78
N PRO A 31 10.64 1.72 -8.57
CA PRO A 31 10.24 1.29 -7.23
C PRO A 31 11.46 1.35 -6.29
N VAL A 32 11.31 2.09 -5.21
CA VAL A 32 12.31 2.17 -4.15
C VAL A 32 12.13 0.93 -3.28
N LYS A 33 13.20 0.16 -3.09
CA LYS A 33 13.17 -0.98 -2.18
C LYS A 33 13.81 -0.57 -0.86
N VAL A 34 12.97 -0.35 0.15
CA VAL A 34 13.41 -0.14 1.52
C VAL A 34 13.98 -1.44 2.09
N SER A 35 15.10 -1.38 2.79
CA SER A 35 15.71 -2.56 3.41
C SER A 35 14.90 -3.02 4.65
N GLU A 36 15.00 -4.32 4.97
CA GLU A 36 14.35 -4.87 6.17
C GLU A 36 14.92 -4.25 7.46
N ALA A 37 16.20 -3.90 7.46
CA ALA A 37 16.84 -3.24 8.61
C ALA A 37 16.27 -1.84 8.86
N GLU A 38 16.04 -1.05 7.80
CA GLU A 38 15.41 0.27 7.89
C GLU A 38 13.97 0.16 8.42
N ARG A 39 13.18 -0.81 7.91
CA ARG A 39 11.83 -1.06 8.41
C ARG A 39 11.83 -1.39 9.91
N LYS A 40 12.67 -2.34 10.32
CA LYS A 40 12.80 -2.74 11.74
C LYS A 40 13.21 -1.57 12.63
N ALA A 41 14.09 -0.70 12.14
CA ALA A 41 14.49 0.49 12.88
C ALA A 41 13.32 1.45 13.10
N GLN A 42 12.53 1.73 12.05
CA GLN A 42 11.34 2.59 12.17
C GLN A 42 10.25 1.94 13.03
N ASP A 43 9.98 0.65 12.87
CA ASP A 43 9.04 -0.10 13.70
C ASP A 43 9.44 -0.05 15.20
N SER A 44 10.72 -0.17 15.51
CA SER A 44 11.23 -0.07 16.88
C SER A 44 11.01 1.32 17.48
N ILE A 45 11.30 2.38 16.73
CA ILE A 45 11.10 3.77 17.17
C ILE A 45 9.61 4.02 17.44
N VAL A 46 8.74 3.67 16.50
CA VAL A 46 7.30 3.92 16.58
C VAL A 46 6.65 3.09 17.68
N SER A 47 7.00 1.81 17.83
CA SER A 47 6.45 0.93 18.85
C SER A 47 6.85 1.32 20.27
N SER A 48 7.98 2.01 20.46
CA SER A 48 8.42 2.50 21.77
C SER A 48 7.54 3.64 22.33
N VAL A 49 6.72 4.28 21.49
CA VAL A 49 5.85 5.38 21.91
C VAL A 49 4.51 4.86 22.41
N SER A 50 4.21 5.07 23.71
CA SER A 50 3.02 4.51 24.34
C SER A 50 1.74 5.32 24.12
N GLY A 51 1.81 6.64 24.12
CA GLY A 51 0.64 7.52 24.04
C GLY A 51 0.26 7.89 22.62
N LEU A 52 -1.06 7.98 22.35
CA LEU A 52 -1.58 8.37 21.02
C LEU A 52 -1.12 9.77 20.62
N ASP A 53 -1.24 10.76 21.50
CA ASP A 53 -0.80 12.14 21.26
C ASP A 53 0.70 12.23 20.97
N SER A 54 1.50 11.44 21.71
CA SER A 54 2.95 11.37 21.50
C SER A 54 3.29 10.78 20.15
N LEU A 55 2.52 9.77 19.71
CA LEU A 55 2.67 9.13 18.41
C LEU A 55 2.28 10.08 17.27
N VAL A 56 1.21 10.87 17.44
CA VAL A 56 0.84 11.94 16.48
C VAL A 56 1.96 12.98 16.37
N LYS A 57 2.55 13.40 17.48
CA LYS A 57 3.69 14.34 17.47
C LYS A 57 4.92 13.74 16.77
N LEU A 58 5.20 12.47 17.02
CA LEU A 58 6.30 11.75 16.35
C LEU A 58 6.05 11.69 14.84
N GLN A 59 4.84 11.30 14.39
CA GLN A 59 4.49 11.22 12.98
C GLN A 59 4.71 12.58 12.28
N LYS A 60 4.17 13.68 12.84
CA LYS A 60 4.34 15.03 12.29
C LYS A 60 5.81 15.45 12.20
N ARG A 61 6.62 15.10 13.19
CA ARG A 61 8.06 15.37 13.17
C ARG A 61 8.74 14.60 12.04
N MET A 62 8.46 13.29 11.90
CA MET A 62 9.03 12.46 10.84
C MET A 62 8.67 13.00 9.45
N GLU A 63 7.43 13.43 9.27
CA GLU A 63 6.97 14.04 8.03
C GLU A 63 7.71 15.36 7.73
N HIS A 64 7.84 16.24 8.72
CA HIS A 64 8.57 17.50 8.59
C HIS A 64 10.07 17.30 8.29
N GLU A 65 10.67 16.23 8.83
CA GLU A 65 12.06 15.85 8.59
C GLU A 65 12.28 15.11 7.26
N GLY A 66 11.20 14.85 6.50
CA GLY A 66 11.25 14.09 5.24
C GLY A 66 11.50 12.60 5.42
N ASN A 67 11.35 12.07 6.65
CA ASN A 67 11.43 10.64 6.93
C ASN A 67 10.10 9.96 6.55
N LEU A 68 9.88 9.74 5.23
CA LEU A 68 8.65 9.17 4.72
C LEU A 68 8.39 7.77 5.29
N LEU A 69 9.40 6.90 5.35
CA LEU A 69 9.23 5.56 5.91
C LEU A 69 8.78 5.61 7.37
N GLY A 70 9.41 6.43 8.19
CA GLY A 70 9.01 6.59 9.59
C GLY A 70 7.60 7.11 9.73
N SER A 71 7.20 8.09 8.90
CA SER A 71 5.84 8.63 8.87
C SER A 71 4.81 7.57 8.48
N ILE A 72 5.08 6.74 7.45
CA ILE A 72 4.22 5.62 7.03
C ILE A 72 4.02 4.62 8.17
N VAL A 73 5.11 4.23 8.84
CA VAL A 73 5.07 3.32 9.99
C VAL A 73 4.26 3.92 11.14
N ALA A 74 4.42 5.22 11.40
CA ALA A 74 3.66 5.91 12.43
C ALA A 74 2.16 6.00 12.10
N TYR A 75 1.79 6.29 10.86
CA TYR A 75 0.39 6.26 10.40
C TYR A 75 -0.22 4.86 10.54
N ARG A 76 0.51 3.82 10.16
CA ARG A 76 0.08 2.42 10.34
C ARG A 76 -0.21 2.09 11.80
N GLU A 77 0.64 2.53 12.71
CA GLU A 77 0.45 2.28 14.14
C GLU A 77 -0.68 3.14 14.74
N LEU A 78 -0.81 4.41 14.35
CA LEU A 78 -1.92 5.28 14.73
C LEU A 78 -3.26 4.64 14.34
N GLY A 79 -3.40 4.25 13.07
CA GLY A 79 -4.61 3.61 12.57
C GLY A 79 -4.95 2.32 13.33
N LYS A 80 -3.96 1.47 13.62
CA LYS A 80 -4.19 0.25 14.42
C LYS A 80 -4.69 0.57 15.83
N ARG A 81 -4.12 1.56 16.51
CA ARG A 81 -4.52 1.91 17.89
C ARG A 81 -5.94 2.40 17.93
N VAL A 82 -6.31 3.39 17.09
CA VAL A 82 -7.67 3.92 17.07
C VAL A 82 -8.69 2.89 16.59
N ARG A 83 -8.31 1.98 15.67
CA ARG A 83 -9.16 0.84 15.29
C ARG A 83 -9.45 -0.10 16.46
N ASN A 84 -8.46 -0.36 17.32
CA ASN A 84 -8.65 -1.19 18.50
C ASN A 84 -9.61 -0.55 19.50
N ASP A 85 -9.66 0.78 19.53
CA ASP A 85 -10.62 1.57 20.30
C ASP A 85 -11.96 1.76 19.57
N SER A 86 -12.19 1.01 18.47
CA SER A 86 -13.39 1.07 17.62
C SER A 86 -13.64 2.41 16.93
N GLN A 87 -12.63 3.26 16.81
CA GLN A 87 -12.66 4.53 16.08
C GLN A 87 -12.32 4.29 14.60
N PHE A 88 -13.24 3.64 13.87
CA PHE A 88 -12.95 3.12 12.53
C PHE A 88 -12.74 4.22 11.48
N ASP A 89 -13.46 5.36 11.58
CA ASP A 89 -13.28 6.49 10.65
C ASP A 89 -11.89 7.12 10.79
N ASP A 90 -11.39 7.27 12.01
CA ASP A 90 -10.04 7.74 12.28
C ASP A 90 -8.99 6.72 11.81
N ALA A 91 -9.24 5.43 12.00
CA ALA A 91 -8.37 4.38 11.50
C ALA A 91 -8.24 4.44 9.98
N LEU A 92 -9.37 4.53 9.29
CA LEU A 92 -9.42 4.64 7.83
C LEU A 92 -8.66 5.88 7.35
N ARG A 93 -8.84 7.03 8.01
CA ARG A 93 -8.11 8.26 7.69
C ARG A 93 -6.60 8.07 7.84
N PHE A 94 -6.11 7.56 8.97
CA PHE A 94 -4.68 7.35 9.18
C PHE A 94 -4.08 6.34 8.20
N HIS A 95 -4.76 5.22 7.93
CA HIS A 95 -4.26 4.25 6.97
C HIS A 95 -4.28 4.75 5.52
N SER A 96 -5.25 5.62 5.16
CA SER A 96 -5.30 6.26 3.84
C SER A 96 -4.16 7.26 3.63
N GLU A 97 -3.83 8.07 4.65
CA GLU A 97 -2.66 8.94 4.61
C GLU A 97 -1.37 8.12 4.50
N GLY A 98 -1.27 7.02 5.25
CA GLY A 98 -0.17 6.07 5.13
C GLY A 98 -0.03 5.47 3.73
N LEU A 99 -1.15 5.13 3.08
CA LEU A 99 -1.16 4.66 1.69
C LEU A 99 -0.62 5.72 0.73
N THR A 100 -1.11 6.96 0.85
CA THR A 100 -0.66 8.07 0.01
C THR A 100 0.86 8.28 0.11
N GLN A 101 1.41 8.22 1.32
CA GLN A 101 2.85 8.36 1.52
C GLN A 101 3.62 7.12 1.04
N ALA A 102 3.07 5.91 1.17
CA ALA A 102 3.68 4.68 0.67
C ALA A 102 3.77 4.68 -0.87
N GLU A 103 2.73 5.17 -1.54
CA GLU A 103 2.72 5.37 -2.99
C GLU A 103 3.75 6.44 -3.41
N ALA A 104 3.85 7.55 -2.67
CA ALA A 104 4.87 8.58 -2.91
C ALA A 104 6.30 8.09 -2.67
N LEU A 105 6.52 7.21 -1.69
CA LEU A 105 7.80 6.55 -1.44
C LEU A 105 8.14 5.56 -2.57
N GLY A 106 7.13 4.99 -3.23
CA GLY A 106 7.30 3.96 -4.27
C GLY A 106 7.71 2.59 -3.73
N ASP A 107 7.48 2.32 -2.45
CA ASP A 107 7.77 1.02 -1.85
C ASP A 107 6.56 0.10 -1.88
N THR A 108 6.65 -0.96 -2.67
CA THR A 108 5.55 -1.91 -2.92
C THR A 108 5.06 -2.59 -1.64
N LEU A 109 5.95 -2.91 -0.71
CA LEU A 109 5.55 -3.61 0.52
C LEU A 109 4.75 -2.67 1.46
N GLU A 110 5.15 -1.40 1.57
CA GLU A 110 4.39 -0.43 2.37
C GLU A 110 3.00 -0.17 1.76
N VAL A 111 2.89 -0.09 0.43
CA VAL A 111 1.60 0.01 -0.27
C VAL A 111 0.71 -1.18 0.07
N VAL A 112 1.22 -2.40 -0.04
CA VAL A 112 0.45 -3.62 0.29
C VAL A 112 0.00 -3.63 1.75
N GLN A 113 0.86 -3.24 2.68
CA GLN A 113 0.51 -3.19 4.10
C GLN A 113 -0.58 -2.15 4.39
N ALA A 114 -0.51 -0.98 3.74
CA ALA A 114 -1.53 0.06 3.86
C ALA A 114 -2.88 -0.42 3.29
N LEU A 115 -2.90 -1.02 2.10
CA LEU A 115 -4.11 -1.60 1.49
C LEU A 115 -4.76 -2.65 2.40
N ASN A 116 -3.97 -3.54 3.00
CA ASN A 116 -4.46 -4.54 3.95
C ASN A 116 -5.06 -3.92 5.22
N ASN A 117 -4.49 -2.85 5.72
CA ASN A 117 -5.03 -2.15 6.87
C ASN A 117 -6.36 -1.46 6.55
N ILE A 118 -6.46 -0.78 5.41
CA ILE A 118 -7.70 -0.15 4.93
C ILE A 118 -8.79 -1.21 4.70
N GLY A 119 -8.45 -2.34 4.06
CA GLY A 119 -9.38 -3.47 3.90
C GLY A 119 -9.89 -4.01 5.23
N THR A 120 -9.02 -4.05 6.24
CA THR A 120 -9.40 -4.46 7.60
C THR A 120 -10.31 -3.44 8.26
N ASP A 121 -10.08 -2.13 8.07
CA ASP A 121 -10.95 -1.07 8.61
C ASP A 121 -12.35 -1.19 8.02
N TYR A 122 -12.48 -1.25 6.70
CA TYR A 122 -13.77 -1.43 6.03
C TYR A 122 -14.49 -2.71 6.48
N ARG A 123 -13.78 -3.81 6.66
CA ARG A 123 -14.37 -5.04 7.18
C ARG A 123 -14.91 -4.86 8.60
N ARG A 124 -14.19 -4.13 9.46
CA ARG A 124 -14.66 -3.80 10.82
C ARG A 124 -15.87 -2.87 10.83
N MET A 125 -15.98 -2.00 9.83
CA MET A 125 -17.16 -1.15 9.60
C MET A 125 -18.34 -1.91 8.98
N GLY A 126 -18.14 -3.13 8.51
CA GLY A 126 -19.16 -3.92 7.81
C GLY A 126 -19.33 -3.56 6.33
N VAL A 127 -18.46 -2.74 5.76
CA VAL A 127 -18.47 -2.33 4.34
C VAL A 127 -17.68 -3.37 3.53
N LEU A 128 -18.33 -4.52 3.28
CA LEU A 128 -17.66 -5.73 2.80
C LEU A 128 -17.16 -5.64 1.36
N ASP A 129 -17.82 -4.89 0.49
CA ASP A 129 -17.42 -4.64 -0.89
C ASP A 129 -16.10 -3.87 -0.96
N MET A 130 -15.97 -2.79 -0.22
CA MET A 130 -14.73 -2.03 -0.11
C MET A 130 -13.62 -2.87 0.53
N ALA A 131 -13.94 -3.59 1.60
CA ALA A 131 -12.98 -4.48 2.25
C ALA A 131 -12.42 -5.53 1.29
N GLN A 132 -13.29 -6.13 0.47
CA GLN A 132 -12.91 -7.11 -0.55
C GLN A 132 -11.98 -6.48 -1.59
N ASP A 133 -12.32 -5.30 -2.11
CA ASP A 133 -11.50 -4.60 -3.11
C ASP A 133 -10.08 -4.34 -2.59
N TYR A 134 -9.96 -3.75 -1.40
CA TYR A 134 -8.65 -3.43 -0.84
C TYR A 134 -7.79 -4.68 -0.56
N HIS A 135 -8.36 -5.73 0.01
CA HIS A 135 -7.63 -6.99 0.23
C HIS A 135 -7.28 -7.69 -1.08
N TYR A 136 -8.16 -7.63 -2.10
CA TYR A 136 -7.89 -8.20 -3.42
C TYR A 136 -6.75 -7.45 -4.14
N ARG A 137 -6.75 -6.12 -4.10
CA ARG A 137 -5.64 -5.30 -4.63
C ARG A 137 -4.32 -5.64 -3.93
N ALA A 138 -4.32 -5.72 -2.60
CA ALA A 138 -3.14 -6.10 -1.83
C ALA A 138 -2.63 -7.50 -2.24
N TRP A 139 -3.52 -8.48 -2.35
CA TRP A 139 -3.17 -9.84 -2.78
C TRP A 139 -2.61 -9.89 -4.20
N THR A 140 -3.22 -9.16 -5.14
CA THR A 140 -2.76 -9.10 -6.54
C THR A 140 -1.34 -8.55 -6.63
N ILE A 141 -1.03 -7.46 -5.93
CA ILE A 141 0.30 -6.90 -5.87
C ILE A 141 1.29 -7.91 -5.25
N CYS A 142 0.93 -8.55 -4.13
CA CYS A 142 1.77 -9.56 -3.49
C CYS A 142 2.08 -10.76 -4.40
N ARG A 143 1.16 -11.15 -5.26
CA ARG A 143 1.35 -12.27 -6.18
C ARG A 143 2.38 -11.96 -7.26
N GLU A 144 2.43 -10.71 -7.70
CA GLU A 144 3.35 -10.22 -8.73
C GLU A 144 4.69 -9.75 -8.16
N TYR A 145 4.72 -9.48 -6.87
CA TYR A 145 5.90 -8.98 -6.17
C TYR A 145 6.84 -10.12 -5.81
N SER A 146 8.04 -10.09 -6.35
CA SER A 146 9.05 -11.15 -6.20
C SER A 146 9.78 -11.15 -4.85
N ASP A 147 9.43 -10.28 -3.92
CA ASP A 147 10.05 -10.24 -2.59
C ASP A 147 9.62 -11.45 -1.76
N THR A 148 10.60 -12.18 -1.25
CA THR A 148 10.42 -13.38 -0.40
C THR A 148 10.70 -13.09 1.08
N SER A 149 10.86 -11.82 1.46
CA SER A 149 11.05 -11.44 2.86
C SER A 149 9.89 -11.92 3.74
N TYR A 150 10.15 -12.08 5.02
CA TYR A 150 9.12 -12.43 6.00
C TYR A 150 7.93 -11.45 5.92
N ALA A 151 8.19 -10.15 5.84
CA ALA A 151 7.15 -9.13 5.78
C ALA A 151 6.28 -9.23 4.52
N ALA A 152 6.86 -9.52 3.34
CA ALA A 152 6.13 -9.72 2.10
C ALA A 152 5.25 -10.98 2.16
N ARG A 153 5.81 -12.10 2.62
CA ARG A 153 5.04 -13.35 2.83
C ARG A 153 3.89 -13.15 3.80
N LYS A 154 4.15 -12.48 4.94
CA LYS A 154 3.11 -12.19 5.93
C LYS A 154 2.01 -11.28 5.38
N SER A 155 2.35 -10.28 4.59
CA SER A 155 1.36 -9.39 3.95
C SER A 155 0.45 -10.14 2.99
N ARG A 156 0.97 -11.12 2.25
CA ARG A 156 0.17 -12.02 1.41
C ARG A 156 -0.83 -12.83 2.23
N VAL A 157 -0.38 -13.41 3.34
CA VAL A 157 -1.24 -14.16 4.25
C VAL A 157 -2.36 -13.28 4.82
N VAL A 158 -2.04 -12.04 5.21
CA VAL A 158 -3.04 -11.08 5.71
C VAL A 158 -4.10 -10.77 4.65
N SER A 159 -3.70 -10.58 3.38
CA SER A 159 -4.65 -10.34 2.28
C SER A 159 -5.59 -11.53 2.08
N LEU A 160 -5.05 -12.74 2.05
CA LEU A 160 -5.83 -13.98 1.87
C LEU A 160 -6.78 -14.25 3.04
N ASN A 161 -6.33 -14.04 4.28
CA ASN A 161 -7.17 -14.14 5.47
C ASN A 161 -8.30 -13.11 5.45
N GLY A 162 -8.01 -11.87 5.01
CA GLY A 162 -9.01 -10.83 4.84
C GLY A 162 -10.10 -11.26 3.86
N LEU A 163 -9.71 -11.71 2.66
CA LEU A 163 -10.63 -12.21 1.63
C LEU A 163 -11.43 -13.43 2.11
N GLY A 164 -10.77 -14.39 2.74
CA GLY A 164 -11.45 -15.59 3.26
C GLY A 164 -12.54 -15.26 4.28
N ASN A 165 -12.26 -14.38 5.23
CA ASN A 165 -13.25 -13.95 6.23
C ASN A 165 -14.41 -13.18 5.58
N ILE A 166 -14.16 -12.35 4.57
CA ILE A 166 -15.20 -11.64 3.84
C ILE A 166 -16.09 -12.63 3.08
N TYR A 167 -15.50 -13.60 2.35
CA TYR A 167 -16.25 -14.63 1.64
C TYR A 167 -17.10 -15.51 2.58
N LEU A 168 -16.59 -15.83 3.78
CA LEU A 168 -17.38 -16.51 4.82
C LEU A 168 -18.62 -15.69 5.21
N THR A 169 -18.42 -14.39 5.47
CA THR A 169 -19.52 -13.48 5.84
C THR A 169 -20.56 -13.35 4.73
N LEU A 170 -20.13 -13.41 3.46
CA LEU A 170 -21.00 -13.34 2.28
C LEU A 170 -21.62 -14.71 1.91
N GLY A 171 -21.33 -15.80 2.65
CA GLY A 171 -21.81 -17.15 2.36
C GLY A 171 -21.16 -17.81 1.15
N ASN A 172 -20.07 -17.25 0.61
CA ASN A 172 -19.34 -17.85 -0.50
C ASN A 172 -18.28 -18.82 0.03
N TYR A 173 -18.73 -19.99 0.47
CA TYR A 173 -17.90 -20.96 1.17
C TYR A 173 -16.78 -21.55 0.30
N GLU A 174 -16.99 -21.70 -1.01
CA GLU A 174 -15.97 -22.22 -1.94
C GLU A 174 -14.78 -21.26 -2.05
N ARG A 175 -15.04 -19.96 -2.26
CA ARG A 175 -13.98 -18.95 -2.30
C ARG A 175 -13.33 -18.77 -0.94
N ALA A 176 -14.10 -18.87 0.14
CA ALA A 176 -13.58 -18.79 1.49
C ALA A 176 -12.60 -19.94 1.78
N ASP A 177 -12.98 -21.19 1.47
CA ASP A 177 -12.11 -22.37 1.64
C ASP A 177 -10.80 -22.19 0.84
N SER A 178 -10.91 -21.81 -0.43
CA SER A 178 -9.74 -21.59 -1.28
C SER A 178 -8.77 -20.53 -0.71
N ALA A 179 -9.28 -19.36 -0.30
CA ALA A 179 -8.47 -18.29 0.24
C ALA A 179 -7.83 -18.67 1.58
N LEU A 180 -8.60 -19.29 2.48
CA LEU A 180 -8.12 -19.67 3.82
C LEU A 180 -7.11 -20.83 3.78
N ARG A 181 -7.23 -21.78 2.83
CA ARG A 181 -6.20 -22.81 2.63
C ARG A 181 -4.87 -22.20 2.19
N LEU A 182 -4.89 -21.30 1.21
CA LEU A 182 -3.68 -20.59 0.77
C LEU A 182 -3.07 -19.75 1.89
N ALA A 183 -3.90 -19.10 2.72
CA ALA A 183 -3.44 -18.38 3.89
C ALA A 183 -2.76 -19.31 4.91
N LEU A 184 -3.37 -20.48 5.18
CA LEU A 184 -2.82 -21.49 6.10
C LEU A 184 -1.49 -22.07 5.60
N GLU A 185 -1.35 -22.31 4.30
CA GLU A 185 -0.09 -22.73 3.70
C GLU A 185 0.99 -21.67 3.91
N GLY A 186 0.68 -20.40 3.62
CA GLY A 186 1.59 -19.28 3.87
C GLY A 186 1.98 -19.12 5.34
N GLU A 187 1.05 -19.30 6.29
CA GLU A 187 1.36 -19.29 7.73
C GLU A 187 2.28 -20.44 8.13
N ARG A 188 2.11 -21.62 7.57
CA ARG A 188 3.01 -22.76 7.82
C ARG A 188 4.42 -22.49 7.32
N GLU A 189 4.55 -21.88 6.15
CA GLU A 189 5.85 -21.46 5.60
C GLU A 189 6.53 -20.41 6.48
N LEU A 190 5.78 -19.44 7.03
CA LEU A 190 6.31 -18.41 7.95
C LEU A 190 6.81 -18.99 9.27
N ASN A 191 6.18 -20.06 9.75
CA ASN A 191 6.50 -20.71 11.02
C ASN A 191 7.45 -21.92 10.86
N SER A 192 7.88 -22.22 9.63
CA SER A 192 8.85 -23.29 9.38
C SER A 192 10.25 -22.87 9.85
N PRO A 193 10.98 -23.74 10.60
CA PRO A 193 12.36 -23.47 11.00
C PRO A 193 13.34 -23.37 9.81
N LEU A 194 12.88 -23.72 8.61
CA LEU A 194 13.66 -23.66 7.36
C LEU A 194 13.28 -22.44 6.48
N GLY A 195 12.41 -21.54 6.97
CA GLY A 195 11.94 -20.34 6.27
C GLY A 195 12.67 -19.07 6.67
#